data_e9e57bf5cf3805c40acef4cbdd54c5fd
#
_entry.id   e9e57bf5cf3805c40acef4cbdd54c5fd
#
_cell.length_a   1.000
_cell.length_b   1.000
_cell.length_c   1.000
_cell.angle_alpha   90.00
_cell.angle_beta   90.00
_cell.angle_gamma   90.00
#
_symmetry.space_group_name_H-M   'P 1'
#
loop_
_entity.id
_entity.type
_entity.pdbx_description
1 polymer ?
#
loop_
_entity_poly.entity_id
_entity_poly.type
_entity_poly.pdbx_seq_one_letter_code
_entity_poly.pdbx_strand_id
1 'polypeptide(L)'
;MNPRGGTELQMEMLYRHCPKTLLDKIHICTSIPNKIPLDPNKVNILWQKNSYDQPNLQEFFGNKERHKEYDWYVFNSHWNYEKFRYFFGIPEDRSIVIKNGCTNFPKRKVYKKGEPIKLLHHCTPWRGLNILLRAMQDIKDTTITLDVY
;
A
#
# COMPACT_ATOMS: atom_id res chain seq x y z
N MET A 1 -10.08 -19.10 -3.17
CA MET A 1 -10.17 -17.70 -2.68
C MET A 1 -9.12 -16.88 -3.40
N ASN A 2 -9.50 -15.77 -4.03
CA ASN A 2 -8.48 -14.86 -4.56
C ASN A 2 -7.76 -14.22 -3.36
N PRO A 3 -6.42 -14.20 -3.34
CA PRO A 3 -5.67 -13.56 -2.28
C PRO A 3 -6.01 -12.06 -2.25
N ARG A 4 -6.43 -11.56 -1.10
CA ARG A 4 -6.73 -10.14 -0.89
C ARG A 4 -5.50 -9.47 -0.28
N GLY A 5 -4.88 -8.56 -1.03
CA GLY A 5 -3.80 -7.71 -0.52
C GLY A 5 -4.33 -6.46 0.18
N GLY A 6 -3.41 -5.67 0.73
CA GLY A 6 -3.78 -4.41 1.40
C GLY A 6 -4.44 -3.39 0.48
N THR A 7 -4.15 -3.42 -0.83
CA THR A 7 -4.77 -2.53 -1.82
C THR A 7 -6.25 -2.85 -1.99
N GLU A 8 -6.60 -4.12 -2.16
CA GLU A 8 -7.97 -4.58 -2.34
C GLU A 8 -8.81 -4.29 -1.10
N LEU A 9 -8.27 -4.54 0.09
CA LEU A 9 -8.96 -4.22 1.36
C LEU A 9 -9.23 -2.72 1.50
N GLN A 10 -8.28 -1.86 1.13
CA GLN A 10 -8.47 -0.41 1.22
C GLN A 10 -9.45 0.11 0.18
N MET A 11 -9.48 -0.45 -1.02
CA MET A 11 -10.50 -0.11 -2.02
C MET A 11 -11.90 -0.54 -1.54
N GLU A 12 -12.03 -1.74 -0.98
CA GLU A 12 -13.29 -2.21 -0.38
C GLU A 12 -13.77 -1.26 0.74
N MET A 13 -12.87 -0.84 1.62
CA MET A 13 -13.18 0.11 2.69
C MET A 13 -13.60 1.46 2.14
N LEU A 14 -12.91 1.96 1.11
CA LEU A 14 -13.29 3.20 0.43
C LEU A 14 -14.71 3.10 -0.15
N TYR A 15 -15.01 2.07 -0.91
CA TYR A 15 -16.34 1.87 -1.48
C TYR A 15 -17.44 1.70 -0.43
N ARG A 16 -17.11 1.12 0.73
CA ARG A 16 -18.06 0.93 1.83
C ARG A 16 -18.40 2.23 2.57
N HIS A 17 -17.43 3.14 2.72
CA HIS A 17 -17.57 4.31 3.59
C HIS A 17 -17.67 5.64 2.82
N CYS A 18 -17.27 5.67 1.57
CA CYS A 18 -17.36 6.89 0.75
C CYS A 18 -18.79 7.06 0.21
N PRO A 19 -19.35 8.27 0.24
CA PRO A 19 -20.66 8.54 -0.35
C PRO A 19 -20.69 8.18 -1.85
N LYS A 20 -21.76 7.50 -2.27
CA LYS A 20 -21.91 7.08 -3.67
C LYS A 20 -21.86 8.27 -4.65
N THR A 21 -22.46 9.38 -4.26
CA THR A 21 -22.45 10.63 -5.07
C THR A 21 -21.05 11.16 -5.36
N LEU A 22 -20.06 10.87 -4.50
CA LEU A 22 -18.66 11.19 -4.73
C LEU A 22 -17.99 10.12 -5.60
N LEU A 23 -18.23 8.84 -5.31
CA LEU A 23 -17.68 7.72 -6.09
C LEU A 23 -18.11 7.76 -7.55
N ASP A 24 -19.32 8.26 -7.83
CA ASP A 24 -19.82 8.40 -9.19
C ASP A 24 -19.06 9.46 -10.00
N LYS A 25 -18.37 10.40 -9.32
CA LYS A 25 -17.61 11.49 -9.94
C LYS A 25 -16.11 11.22 -10.10
N ILE A 26 -15.60 10.19 -9.47
CA ILE A 26 -14.17 9.87 -9.48
C ILE A 26 -13.91 8.52 -10.12
N HIS A 27 -12.73 8.39 -10.73
CA HIS A 27 -12.19 7.15 -11.26
C HIS A 27 -10.83 6.90 -10.60
N ILE A 28 -10.68 5.78 -9.91
CA ILE A 28 -9.48 5.49 -9.14
C ILE A 28 -8.70 4.34 -9.77
N CYS A 29 -7.49 4.65 -10.23
CA CYS A 29 -6.49 3.68 -10.62
C CYS A 29 -5.52 3.46 -9.45
N THR A 30 -5.22 2.21 -9.10
CA THR A 30 -4.35 1.91 -7.96
C THR A 30 -3.02 1.32 -8.41
N SER A 31 -1.93 1.81 -7.83
CA SER A 31 -0.56 1.28 -7.91
C SER A 31 0.09 1.32 -9.29
N ILE A 32 -0.55 0.79 -10.32
CA ILE A 32 0.01 0.73 -11.69
C ILE A 32 -0.79 1.68 -12.58
N PRO A 33 -0.16 2.74 -13.12
CA PRO A 33 -0.83 3.68 -14.01
C PRO A 33 -1.42 2.95 -15.24
N ASN A 34 -2.61 3.38 -15.64
CA ASN A 34 -3.31 2.88 -16.83
C ASN A 34 -3.58 1.36 -16.85
N LYS A 35 -3.54 0.71 -15.67
CA LYS A 35 -4.00 -0.69 -15.53
C LYS A 35 -5.46 -0.85 -15.95
N ILE A 36 -6.26 0.19 -15.76
CA ILE A 36 -7.63 0.34 -16.25
C ILE A 36 -7.70 1.63 -17.09
N PRO A 37 -8.48 1.66 -18.17
CA PRO A 37 -8.65 2.86 -18.99
C PRO A 37 -9.16 4.05 -18.16
N LEU A 38 -8.68 5.24 -18.45
CA LEU A 38 -9.17 6.47 -17.82
C LEU A 38 -10.61 6.76 -18.26
N ASP A 39 -11.39 7.38 -17.36
CA ASP A 39 -12.75 7.80 -17.65
C ASP A 39 -12.76 9.31 -17.96
N PRO A 40 -13.06 9.73 -19.21
CA PRO A 40 -13.01 11.13 -19.60
C PRO A 40 -14.11 11.99 -18.93
N ASN A 41 -15.12 11.36 -18.33
CA ASN A 41 -16.24 12.03 -17.65
C ASN A 41 -16.06 12.14 -16.14
N LYS A 42 -14.92 11.67 -15.60
CA LYS A 42 -14.65 11.63 -14.17
C LYS A 42 -13.30 12.25 -13.83
N VAL A 43 -13.14 12.62 -12.58
CA VAL A 43 -11.83 13.00 -12.04
C VAL A 43 -10.99 11.72 -11.89
N ASN A 44 -9.92 11.63 -12.67
CA ASN A 44 -9.03 10.46 -12.69
C ASN A 44 -7.97 10.60 -11.62
N ILE A 45 -7.95 9.68 -10.68
CA ILE A 45 -7.06 9.67 -9.53
C ILE A 45 -6.12 8.47 -9.62
N LEU A 46 -4.82 8.69 -9.56
CA LEU A 46 -3.85 7.62 -9.36
C LEU A 46 -3.52 7.50 -7.86
N TRP A 47 -4.03 6.45 -7.22
CA TRP A 47 -3.70 6.14 -5.84
C TRP A 47 -2.47 5.24 -5.79
N GLN A 48 -1.31 5.88 -5.62
CA GLN A 48 -0.03 5.19 -5.65
C GLN A 48 0.29 4.52 -4.30
N LYS A 49 0.50 3.21 -4.34
CA LYS A 49 0.79 2.37 -3.18
C LYS A 49 2.11 1.61 -3.32
N ASN A 50 2.63 1.52 -4.54
CA ASN A 50 3.89 0.88 -4.82
C ASN A 50 5.08 1.81 -4.54
N SER A 51 6.25 1.24 -4.30
CA SER A 51 7.49 1.99 -4.20
C SER A 51 7.91 2.53 -5.57
N TYR A 52 8.59 3.67 -5.59
CA TYR A 52 9.02 4.40 -6.78
C TYR A 52 9.99 3.61 -7.69
N ASP A 53 10.73 2.66 -7.11
CA ASP A 53 11.78 1.87 -7.76
C ASP A 53 11.26 0.63 -8.51
N GLN A 54 9.94 0.42 -8.56
CA GLN A 54 9.39 -0.71 -9.29
C GLN A 54 9.49 -0.53 -10.81
N PRO A 55 10.00 -1.53 -11.55
CA PRO A 55 10.24 -1.42 -12.99
C PRO A 55 9.00 -1.04 -13.80
N ASN A 56 7.83 -1.55 -13.43
CA ASN A 56 6.56 -1.32 -14.10
C ASN A 56 6.00 0.11 -13.93
N LEU A 57 6.66 0.95 -13.16
CA LEU A 57 6.30 2.36 -12.97
C LEU A 57 7.16 3.31 -13.80
N GLN A 58 8.35 2.85 -14.20
CA GLN A 58 9.36 3.70 -14.83
C GLN A 58 8.89 4.28 -16.17
N GLU A 59 8.19 3.49 -16.98
CA GLU A 59 7.69 3.93 -18.29
C GLU A 59 6.71 5.11 -18.14
N PHE A 60 5.82 5.05 -17.18
CA PHE A 60 4.84 6.11 -16.95
C PHE A 60 5.47 7.33 -16.29
N PHE A 61 6.07 7.14 -15.13
CA PHE A 61 6.57 8.26 -14.32
C PHE A 61 7.85 8.88 -14.89
N GLY A 62 8.64 8.15 -15.67
CA GLY A 62 9.80 8.69 -16.38
C GLY A 62 9.43 9.66 -17.52
N ASN A 63 8.19 9.62 -17.98
CA ASN A 63 7.71 10.55 -19.02
C ASN A 63 6.82 11.63 -18.37
N LYS A 64 7.39 12.84 -18.20
CA LYS A 64 6.69 13.96 -17.55
C LYS A 64 5.41 14.41 -18.27
N GLU A 65 5.31 14.24 -19.57
CA GLU A 65 4.08 14.57 -20.32
C GLU A 65 2.91 13.69 -19.89
N ARG A 66 3.19 12.45 -19.50
CA ARG A 66 2.18 11.51 -19.02
C ARG A 66 1.63 11.86 -17.64
N HIS A 67 2.33 12.72 -16.87
CA HIS A 67 1.80 13.21 -15.59
C HIS A 67 0.52 14.04 -15.74
N LYS A 68 0.19 14.49 -16.95
CA LYS A 68 -1.05 15.19 -17.24
C LYS A 68 -2.26 14.27 -17.41
N GLU A 69 -2.03 12.95 -17.55
CA GLU A 69 -3.08 11.95 -17.75
C GLU A 69 -3.98 11.78 -16.52
N TYR A 70 -3.47 12.09 -15.32
CA TYR A 70 -4.25 12.04 -14.08
C TYR A 70 -4.49 13.45 -13.53
N ASP A 71 -5.71 13.65 -13.02
CA ASP A 71 -6.08 14.91 -12.36
C ASP A 71 -5.44 15.01 -10.98
N TRP A 72 -5.34 13.87 -10.27
CA TRP A 72 -4.76 13.81 -8.93
C TRP A 72 -3.88 12.59 -8.70
N TYR A 73 -2.83 12.80 -7.92
CA TYR A 73 -1.93 11.77 -7.38
C TYR A 73 -2.12 11.66 -5.87
N VAL A 74 -2.49 10.48 -5.39
CA VAL A 74 -2.66 10.22 -3.96
C VAL A 74 -1.59 9.23 -3.50
N PHE A 75 -0.82 9.62 -2.48
CA PHE A 75 0.23 8.79 -1.89
C PHE A 75 -0.16 8.34 -0.48
N ASN A 76 0.27 7.15 -0.09
CA ASN A 76 -0.04 6.58 1.22
C ASN A 76 0.87 7.09 2.35
N SER A 77 1.94 7.80 2.03
CA SER A 77 2.89 8.36 3.01
C SER A 77 3.66 9.54 2.43
N HIS A 78 4.16 10.41 3.31
CA HIS A 78 5.06 11.49 2.91
C HIS A 78 6.36 10.93 2.30
N TRP A 79 6.89 9.85 2.85
CA TRP A 79 8.08 9.20 2.28
C TRP A 79 7.86 8.79 0.83
N ASN A 80 6.73 8.15 0.52
CA ASN A 80 6.43 7.72 -0.85
C ASN A 80 6.26 8.93 -1.77
N TYR A 81 5.50 9.95 -1.34
CA TYR A 81 5.34 11.20 -2.07
C TYR A 81 6.68 11.87 -2.39
N GLU A 82 7.56 12.05 -1.38
CA GLU A 82 8.88 12.67 -1.55
C GLU A 82 9.76 11.90 -2.55
N LYS A 83 9.71 10.56 -2.52
CA LYS A 83 10.45 9.75 -3.50
C LYS A 83 9.97 9.97 -4.92
N PHE A 84 8.66 9.94 -5.16
CA PHE A 84 8.11 10.21 -6.48
C PHE A 84 8.38 11.65 -6.95
N ARG A 85 8.29 12.62 -6.05
CA ARG A 85 8.64 14.01 -6.33
C ARG A 85 10.10 14.16 -6.75
N TYR A 86 11.01 13.58 -5.98
CA TYR A 86 12.44 13.69 -6.21
C TYR A 86 12.89 12.98 -7.50
N PHE A 87 12.43 11.75 -7.72
CA PHE A 87 12.90 10.95 -8.85
C PHE A 87 12.19 11.26 -10.16
N PHE A 88 10.93 11.62 -10.12
CA PHE A 88 10.12 11.80 -11.34
C PHE A 88 9.62 13.22 -11.55
N GLY A 89 9.71 14.08 -10.56
CA GLY A 89 9.23 15.46 -10.67
C GLY A 89 7.71 15.54 -10.86
N ILE A 90 6.96 14.73 -10.11
CA ILE A 90 5.49 14.75 -10.17
C ILE A 90 4.94 16.12 -9.77
N PRO A 91 3.77 16.55 -10.31
CA PRO A 91 3.20 17.86 -10.04
C PRO A 91 2.75 17.97 -8.57
N GLU A 92 3.30 18.96 -7.86
CA GLU A 92 3.00 19.19 -6.43
C GLU A 92 1.56 19.69 -6.21
N ASP A 93 1.08 20.55 -7.11
CA ASP A 93 -0.25 21.16 -7.09
C ASP A 93 -1.40 20.16 -7.26
N ARG A 94 -1.10 18.95 -7.74
CA ARG A 94 -2.04 17.85 -7.95
C ARG A 94 -1.67 16.59 -7.16
N SER A 95 -0.85 16.73 -6.13
CA SER A 95 -0.41 15.62 -5.31
C SER A 95 -0.81 15.78 -3.85
N ILE A 96 -1.33 14.73 -3.24
CA ILE A 96 -1.78 14.73 -1.86
C ILE A 96 -1.37 13.45 -1.15
N VAL A 97 -1.11 13.54 0.15
CA VAL A 97 -0.83 12.38 1.01
C VAL A 97 -2.06 12.05 1.84
N ILE A 98 -2.63 10.87 1.60
CA ILE A 98 -3.71 10.29 2.40
C ILE A 98 -3.19 8.98 2.97
N LYS A 99 -2.90 8.97 4.27
CA LYS A 99 -2.39 7.77 4.95
C LYS A 99 -3.43 6.65 4.95
N ASN A 100 -2.94 5.42 4.96
CA ASN A 100 -3.80 4.25 5.08
C ASN A 100 -4.58 4.30 6.39
N GLY A 101 -5.89 4.09 6.30
CA GLY A 101 -6.75 3.89 7.46
C GLY A 101 -6.71 2.45 7.95
N CYS A 102 -7.14 2.24 9.17
CA CYS A 102 -7.41 0.91 9.72
C CYS A 102 -8.67 0.96 10.56
N THR A 103 -9.30 -0.20 10.72
CA THR A 103 -10.40 -0.35 11.68
C THR A 103 -9.86 -0.35 13.10
N ASN A 104 -10.72 0.03 14.07
CA ASN A 104 -10.34 -0.09 15.47
C ASN A 104 -10.12 -1.57 15.82
N PHE A 105 -8.94 -1.86 16.34
CA PHE A 105 -8.65 -3.19 16.88
C PHE A 105 -9.01 -3.25 18.36
N PRO A 106 -9.45 -4.41 18.86
CA PRO A 106 -9.63 -4.60 20.29
C PRO A 106 -8.33 -4.31 21.05
N LYS A 107 -8.44 -3.89 22.30
CA LYS A 107 -7.25 -3.61 23.13
C LYS A 107 -6.32 -4.81 23.10
N ARG A 108 -5.04 -4.55 22.81
CA ARG A 108 -3.99 -5.57 22.79
C ARG A 108 -3.89 -6.22 24.16
N LYS A 109 -3.82 -7.56 24.20
CA LYS A 109 -3.44 -8.29 25.41
C LYS A 109 -2.03 -7.84 25.82
N VAL A 110 -1.87 -7.46 27.09
CA VAL A 110 -0.54 -7.17 27.65
C VAL A 110 0.13 -8.50 27.95
N TYR A 111 1.25 -8.76 27.31
CA TYR A 111 2.06 -9.95 27.62
C TYR A 111 2.70 -9.83 29.00
N LYS A 112 2.61 -10.88 29.79
CA LYS A 112 3.31 -10.97 31.06
C LYS A 112 4.68 -11.63 30.86
N LYS A 113 5.64 -11.27 31.71
CA LYS A 113 6.96 -11.92 31.70
C LYS A 113 6.81 -13.43 31.86
N GLY A 114 7.40 -14.21 30.94
CA GLY A 114 7.35 -15.68 30.92
C GLY A 114 6.18 -16.26 30.10
N GLU A 115 5.25 -15.44 29.54
CA GLU A 115 4.29 -15.96 28.59
C GLU A 115 4.95 -16.25 27.23
N PRO A 116 4.51 -17.31 26.51
CA PRO A 116 5.00 -17.62 25.16
C PRO A 116 4.79 -16.46 24.20
N ILE A 117 5.80 -16.13 23.41
CA ILE A 117 5.74 -15.11 22.38
C ILE A 117 5.41 -15.79 21.05
N LYS A 118 4.31 -15.39 20.44
CA LYS A 118 3.94 -15.84 19.10
C LYS A 118 4.27 -14.76 18.07
N LEU A 119 5.17 -15.09 17.17
CA LEU A 119 5.51 -14.26 16.02
C LEU A 119 4.66 -14.69 14.83
N LEU A 120 4.27 -13.72 14.01
CA LEU A 120 3.51 -13.93 12.78
C LEU A 120 4.25 -13.32 11.61
N HIS A 121 4.56 -14.14 10.60
CA HIS A 121 5.00 -13.67 9.29
C HIS A 121 3.80 -13.71 8.32
N HIS A 122 3.30 -12.54 7.96
CA HIS A 122 2.15 -12.37 7.09
C HIS A 122 2.53 -11.53 5.86
N CYS A 123 3.48 -12.03 5.10
CA CYS A 123 3.91 -11.41 3.84
C CYS A 123 4.33 -12.50 2.85
N THR A 124 4.51 -12.09 1.59
CA THR A 124 5.10 -12.96 0.59
C THR A 124 6.51 -13.42 1.02
N PRO A 125 6.87 -14.70 0.79
CA PRO A 125 8.12 -15.30 1.32
C PRO A 125 9.40 -14.53 1.00
N TRP A 126 9.47 -13.91 -0.18
CA TRP A 126 10.65 -13.11 -0.59
C TRP A 126 10.81 -11.79 0.19
N ARG A 127 9.86 -11.42 1.04
CA ARG A 127 9.96 -10.23 1.92
C ARG A 127 10.59 -10.57 3.27
N GLY A 128 11.70 -11.28 3.25
CA GLY A 128 12.54 -11.50 4.42
C GLY A 128 12.23 -12.75 5.24
N LEU A 129 11.37 -13.66 4.77
CA LEU A 129 11.09 -14.92 5.49
C LEU A 129 12.37 -15.74 5.74
N ASN A 130 13.26 -15.82 4.75
CA ASN A 130 14.53 -16.53 4.90
C ASN A 130 15.43 -15.93 5.98
N ILE A 131 15.43 -14.61 6.14
CA ILE A 131 16.19 -13.93 7.20
C ILE A 131 15.56 -14.24 8.56
N LEU A 132 14.21 -14.15 8.64
CA LEU A 132 13.49 -14.47 9.87
C LEU A 132 13.70 -15.93 10.30
N LEU A 133 13.63 -16.89 9.36
CA LEU A 133 13.86 -18.31 9.66
C LEU A 133 15.28 -18.57 10.19
N ARG A 134 16.31 -17.91 9.60
CA ARG A 134 17.69 -17.99 10.13
C ARG A 134 17.76 -17.43 11.54
N ALA A 135 17.20 -16.25 11.79
CA ALA A 135 17.16 -15.67 13.13
C ALA A 135 16.46 -16.59 14.13
N MET A 136 15.37 -17.27 13.73
CA MET A 136 14.68 -18.25 14.58
C MET A 136 15.52 -19.48 14.91
N GLN A 137 16.42 -19.93 14.00
CA GLN A 137 17.35 -21.02 14.28
C GLN A 137 18.39 -20.67 15.35
N ASP A 138 18.77 -19.37 15.41
CA ASP A 138 19.75 -18.90 16.41
C ASP A 138 19.09 -18.65 17.79
N ILE A 139 17.76 -18.51 17.82
CA ILE A 139 17.00 -18.32 19.06
C ILE A 139 16.85 -19.69 19.77
N LYS A 140 17.47 -19.81 20.95
CA LYS A 140 17.36 -21.02 21.78
C LYS A 140 16.17 -21.04 22.73
N ASP A 141 15.40 -19.96 22.77
CA ASP A 141 14.23 -19.85 23.63
C ASP A 141 13.03 -20.56 23.00
N THR A 142 12.66 -21.70 23.57
CA THR A 142 11.52 -22.52 23.11
C THR A 142 10.16 -21.91 23.40
N THR A 143 10.10 -20.77 24.11
CA THR A 143 8.84 -20.06 24.35
C THR A 143 8.47 -19.15 23.20
N ILE A 144 9.36 -18.98 22.21
CA ILE A 144 9.11 -18.17 21.01
C ILE A 144 8.72 -19.09 19.86
N THR A 145 7.54 -18.87 19.30
CA THR A 145 7.02 -19.62 18.14
C THR A 145 6.78 -18.70 16.96
N LEU A 146 6.89 -19.22 15.73
CA LEU A 146 6.66 -18.49 14.50
C LEU A 146 5.58 -19.19 13.67
N ASP A 147 4.50 -18.46 13.38
CA ASP A 147 3.48 -18.85 12.42
C ASP A 147 3.76 -18.15 11.08
N VAL A 148 3.71 -18.90 9.98
CA VAL A 148 3.93 -18.40 8.60
C VAL A 148 2.66 -18.65 7.78
N TYR A 149 2.14 -17.59 7.13
CA TYR A 149 0.95 -17.61 6.27
C TYR A 149 1.24 -17.08 4.88
#